data_7866c26179128f01c5e08cf7c59bfae2
#
_entry.id   7866c26179128f01c5e08cf7c59bfae2
#
_cell.length_a   1.000
_cell.length_b   1.000
_cell.length_c   1.000
_cell.angle_alpha   90.00
_cell.angle_beta   90.00
_cell.angle_gamma   90.00
#
_symmetry.space_group_name_H-M   'P 1'
#
loop_
_entity.id
_entity.type
_entity.pdbx_description
1 polymer ?
#
loop_
_entity_poly.entity_id
_entity_poly.type
_entity_poly.pdbx_seq_one_letter_code
_entity_poly.pdbx_strand_id
1 'polypeptide(L)'
;GMIHALTLLAILMAFAHYAQQIPLAVLAGILTVVCYNMSEIHTFSRLLKGPRQDAAVLVITFLLTVFVDLVVAVEVGVVLAALLFMGRMAQISDVSAIKNELLENDEEDDGNRSAAKLDIPEGVEVFDVKGPFFFGAVEQFKDQVLETLEHDTKVVILRMRLVPALDATGLNVLSDFCHQCREHGSTLLVCGVQPLDVIRHAPFYRELKRYNICENIDAALNRARKIINGPAPKHL
;
A
#
# COMPACT_ATOMS: atom_id res chain seq x y z
N GLY A 1 -12.38 26.65 -25.77
CA GLY A 1 -11.06 26.97 -26.35
C GLY A 1 -11.15 27.81 -27.61
N MET A 2 -11.73 27.30 -28.73
CA MET A 2 -11.73 27.96 -30.02
C MET A 2 -12.46 29.31 -30.04
N ILE A 3 -13.67 29.41 -29.44
CA ILE A 3 -14.43 30.64 -29.34
C ILE A 3 -13.65 31.70 -28.55
N HIS A 4 -13.02 31.33 -27.45
CA HIS A 4 -12.20 32.23 -26.62
C HIS A 4 -10.99 32.77 -27.42
N ALA A 5 -10.27 31.91 -28.13
CA ALA A 5 -9.14 32.31 -28.95
C ALA A 5 -9.56 33.25 -30.09
N LEU A 6 -10.68 32.97 -30.76
CA LEU A 6 -11.22 33.81 -31.82
C LEU A 6 -11.66 35.19 -31.29
N THR A 7 -12.30 35.21 -30.12
CA THR A 7 -12.70 36.47 -29.46
C THR A 7 -11.49 37.31 -29.07
N LEU A 8 -10.46 36.68 -28.48
CA LEU A 8 -9.22 37.41 -28.16
C LEU A 8 -8.52 37.96 -29.42
N LEU A 9 -8.47 37.16 -30.49
CA LEU A 9 -7.90 37.62 -31.78
C LEU A 9 -8.67 38.81 -32.32
N ALA A 10 -10.00 38.79 -32.34
CA ALA A 10 -10.84 39.88 -32.81
C ALA A 10 -10.64 41.15 -31.95
N ILE A 11 -10.59 41.03 -30.64
CA ILE A 11 -10.33 42.13 -29.70
C ILE A 11 -8.92 42.72 -29.98
N LEU A 12 -7.92 41.86 -30.14
CA LEU A 12 -6.55 42.27 -30.35
C LEU A 12 -6.43 43.04 -31.68
N MET A 13 -7.06 42.57 -32.77
CA MET A 13 -7.07 43.25 -34.05
C MET A 13 -7.80 44.59 -34.02
N ALA A 14 -8.93 44.68 -33.32
CA ALA A 14 -9.73 45.90 -33.23
C ALA A 14 -9.11 46.98 -32.32
N PHE A 15 -8.47 46.56 -31.23
CA PHE A 15 -8.02 47.46 -30.16
C PHE A 15 -6.50 47.50 -29.96
N ALA A 16 -5.70 46.93 -30.86
CA ALA A 16 -4.22 46.92 -30.78
C ALA A 16 -3.62 48.32 -30.58
N HIS A 17 -4.17 49.34 -31.23
CA HIS A 17 -3.70 50.70 -31.10
C HIS A 17 -3.88 51.28 -29.70
N TYR A 18 -4.99 50.97 -29.04
CA TYR A 18 -5.25 51.39 -27.67
C TYR A 18 -4.44 50.57 -26.65
N ALA A 19 -4.20 49.27 -26.92
CA ALA A 19 -3.40 48.42 -26.08
C ALA A 19 -1.93 48.89 -25.94
N GLN A 20 -1.38 49.53 -26.98
CA GLN A 20 -0.03 50.11 -26.95
C GLN A 20 0.09 51.30 -25.97
N GLN A 21 -1.01 51.96 -25.62
CA GLN A 21 -1.02 53.08 -24.69
C GLN A 21 -1.08 52.66 -23.22
N ILE A 22 -1.23 51.37 -22.92
CA ILE A 22 -1.29 50.88 -21.55
C ILE A 22 0.12 50.93 -20.94
N PRO A 23 0.33 51.70 -19.85
CA PRO A 23 1.62 51.76 -19.17
C PRO A 23 2.00 50.40 -18.59
N LEU A 24 3.26 49.99 -18.74
CA LEU A 24 3.79 48.76 -18.17
C LEU A 24 3.60 48.68 -16.65
N ALA A 25 3.58 49.82 -15.98
CA ALA A 25 3.32 49.91 -14.55
C ALA A 25 1.91 49.39 -14.14
N VAL A 26 0.90 49.59 -15.00
CA VAL A 26 -0.47 49.09 -14.78
C VAL A 26 -0.47 47.56 -14.91
N LEU A 27 0.20 47.01 -15.92
CA LEU A 27 0.33 45.57 -16.11
C LEU A 27 1.08 44.93 -14.93
N ALA A 28 2.16 45.55 -14.47
CA ALA A 28 2.90 45.10 -13.27
C ALA A 28 2.01 45.10 -12.02
N GLY A 29 1.19 46.13 -11.80
CA GLY A 29 0.25 46.21 -10.70
C GLY A 29 -0.80 45.08 -10.74
N ILE A 30 -1.38 44.84 -11.93
CA ILE A 30 -2.35 43.74 -12.11
C ILE A 30 -1.70 42.40 -11.83
N LEU A 31 -0.50 42.14 -12.39
CA LEU A 31 0.24 40.89 -12.15
C LEU A 31 0.54 40.68 -10.66
N THR A 32 0.93 41.73 -9.94
CA THR A 32 1.21 41.66 -8.50
C THR A 32 -0.04 41.24 -7.70
N VAL A 33 -1.20 41.82 -8.01
CA VAL A 33 -2.47 41.47 -7.38
C VAL A 33 -2.87 40.02 -7.71
N VAL A 34 -2.72 39.61 -8.95
CA VAL A 34 -3.00 38.23 -9.38
C VAL A 34 -2.07 37.23 -8.66
N CYS A 35 -0.77 37.52 -8.59
CA CYS A 35 0.18 36.68 -7.86
C CYS A 35 -0.18 36.57 -6.37
N TYR A 36 -0.56 37.68 -5.73
CA TYR A 36 -1.00 37.68 -4.33
C TYR A 36 -2.25 36.82 -4.12
N ASN A 37 -3.26 36.97 -4.96
CA ASN A 37 -4.51 36.20 -4.88
C ASN A 37 -4.29 34.69 -5.18
N MET A 38 -3.36 34.36 -6.07
CA MET A 38 -3.05 32.96 -6.42
C MET A 38 -2.07 32.29 -5.46
N SER A 39 -1.39 33.04 -4.60
CA SER A 39 -0.33 32.48 -3.73
C SER A 39 -0.84 31.56 -2.64
N GLU A 40 -2.14 31.57 -2.32
CA GLU A 40 -2.79 30.73 -1.30
C GLU A 40 -1.94 30.55 -0.02
N ILE A 41 -1.41 31.62 0.53
CA ILE A 41 -0.48 31.64 1.67
C ILE A 41 -1.03 30.83 2.87
N HIS A 42 -2.34 30.85 3.09
CA HIS A 42 -2.98 30.08 4.15
C HIS A 42 -2.88 28.56 3.93
N THR A 43 -3.06 28.10 2.69
CA THR A 43 -2.91 26.70 2.32
C THR A 43 -1.46 26.25 2.44
N PHE A 44 -0.52 27.06 1.96
CA PHE A 44 0.91 26.82 2.10
C PHE A 44 1.32 26.67 3.57
N SER A 45 0.92 27.61 4.43
CA SER A 45 1.21 27.56 5.87
C SER A 45 0.58 26.35 6.56
N ARG A 46 -0.61 25.91 6.13
CA ARG A 46 -1.26 24.71 6.66
C ARG A 46 -0.53 23.45 6.28
N LEU A 47 -0.09 23.34 5.04
CA LEU A 47 0.68 22.18 4.55
C LEU A 47 2.05 22.07 5.23
N LEU A 48 2.71 23.20 5.54
CA LEU A 48 3.96 23.21 6.30
C LEU A 48 3.82 22.64 7.72
N LYS A 49 2.62 22.73 8.31
CA LYS A 49 2.31 22.18 9.63
C LYS A 49 1.87 20.71 9.57
N GLY A 50 1.76 20.14 8.38
CA GLY A 50 1.40 18.75 8.14
C GLY A 50 2.54 17.78 8.45
N PRO A 51 2.43 16.54 8.00
CA PRO A 51 3.48 15.53 8.16
C PRO A 51 4.82 16.03 7.61
N ARG A 52 5.90 15.77 8.33
CA ARG A 52 7.25 16.25 7.97
C ARG A 52 7.69 15.89 6.56
N GLN A 53 7.29 14.72 6.08
CA GLN A 53 7.61 14.25 4.73
C GLN A 53 6.92 15.09 3.66
N ASP A 54 5.63 15.39 3.82
CA ASP A 54 4.85 16.20 2.88
C ASP A 54 5.34 17.66 2.88
N ALA A 55 5.67 18.19 4.06
CA ALA A 55 6.26 19.52 4.20
C ALA A 55 7.64 19.60 3.52
N ALA A 56 8.47 18.55 3.58
CA ALA A 56 9.75 18.51 2.89
C ALA A 56 9.59 18.54 1.36
N VAL A 57 8.66 17.74 0.81
CA VAL A 57 8.35 17.78 -0.64
C VAL A 57 7.90 19.18 -1.05
N LEU A 58 6.99 19.78 -0.29
CA LEU A 58 6.48 21.12 -0.58
C LEU A 58 7.62 22.16 -0.64
N VAL A 59 8.50 22.16 0.38
CA VAL A 59 9.62 23.12 0.44
C VAL A 59 10.61 22.90 -0.70
N ILE A 60 11.01 21.64 -0.95
CA ILE A 60 11.96 21.30 -2.03
C ILE A 60 11.38 21.71 -3.39
N THR A 61 10.12 21.35 -3.67
CA THR A 61 9.46 21.70 -4.94
C THR A 61 9.33 23.22 -5.09
N PHE A 62 8.97 23.93 -4.02
CA PHE A 62 8.89 25.38 -4.02
C PHE A 62 10.25 26.03 -4.33
N LEU A 63 11.31 25.59 -3.67
CA LEU A 63 12.65 26.13 -3.90
C LEU A 63 13.14 25.82 -5.33
N LEU A 64 12.89 24.62 -5.84
CA LEU A 64 13.23 24.28 -7.22
C LEU A 64 12.45 25.15 -8.23
N THR A 65 11.17 25.41 -7.98
CA THR A 65 10.35 26.29 -8.84
C THR A 65 10.88 27.70 -8.89
N VAL A 66 11.39 28.23 -7.75
CA VAL A 66 11.87 29.62 -7.66
C VAL A 66 13.29 29.77 -8.23
N PHE A 67 14.18 28.80 -7.97
CA PHE A 67 15.62 28.95 -8.27
C PHE A 67 16.06 28.23 -9.55
N VAL A 68 15.29 27.28 -10.05
CA VAL A 68 15.66 26.49 -11.24
C VAL A 68 14.62 26.68 -12.33
N ASP A 69 13.57 25.86 -12.34
CA ASP A 69 12.50 25.87 -13.34
C ASP A 69 11.28 25.09 -12.81
N LEU A 70 10.10 25.48 -13.29
CA LEU A 70 8.84 24.83 -12.97
C LEU A 70 8.80 23.36 -13.43
N VAL A 71 9.34 23.06 -14.61
CA VAL A 71 9.32 21.70 -15.18
C VAL A 71 10.14 20.75 -14.31
N VAL A 72 11.38 21.14 -13.98
CA VAL A 72 12.27 20.38 -13.11
C VAL A 72 11.67 20.22 -11.72
N ALA A 73 11.05 21.27 -11.18
CA ALA A 73 10.40 21.20 -9.88
C ALA A 73 9.27 20.17 -9.83
N VAL A 74 8.43 20.11 -10.89
CA VAL A 74 7.35 19.13 -10.97
C VAL A 74 7.90 17.71 -11.10
N GLU A 75 8.88 17.49 -11.96
CA GLU A 75 9.50 16.18 -12.15
C GLU A 75 10.10 15.63 -10.84
N VAL A 76 10.95 16.43 -10.19
CA VAL A 76 11.58 16.06 -8.90
C VAL A 76 10.52 15.89 -7.80
N GLY A 77 9.54 16.80 -7.74
CA GLY A 77 8.47 16.78 -6.77
C GLY A 77 7.62 15.50 -6.85
N VAL A 78 7.23 15.09 -8.06
CA VAL A 78 6.46 13.87 -8.29
C VAL A 78 7.26 12.62 -7.90
N VAL A 79 8.53 12.55 -8.33
CA VAL A 79 9.39 11.41 -7.98
C VAL A 79 9.59 11.33 -6.46
N LEU A 80 9.89 12.45 -5.82
CA LEU A 80 10.11 12.49 -4.36
C LEU A 80 8.83 12.13 -3.59
N ALA A 81 7.68 12.65 -4.01
CA ALA A 81 6.38 12.31 -3.41
C ALA A 81 6.08 10.82 -3.56
N ALA A 82 6.34 10.23 -4.73
CA ALA A 82 6.14 8.80 -4.98
C ALA A 82 7.04 7.94 -4.09
N LEU A 83 8.32 8.28 -3.95
CA LEU A 83 9.26 7.56 -3.09
C LEU A 83 8.86 7.63 -1.61
N LEU A 84 8.45 8.79 -1.13
CA LEU A 84 8.02 8.96 0.26
C LEU A 84 6.67 8.27 0.51
N PHE A 85 5.77 8.25 -0.46
CA PHE A 85 4.52 7.50 -0.38
C PHE A 85 4.79 5.99 -0.29
N MET A 86 5.69 5.44 -1.13
CA MET A 86 6.09 4.03 -1.05
C MET A 86 6.69 3.68 0.31
N GLY A 87 7.58 4.53 0.84
CA GLY A 87 8.15 4.34 2.17
C GLY A 87 7.10 4.34 3.29
N ARG A 88 6.08 5.20 3.18
CA ARG A 88 4.96 5.25 4.15
C ARG A 88 4.07 4.01 4.05
N MET A 89 3.80 3.54 2.83
CA MET A 89 3.02 2.31 2.62
C MET A 89 3.70 1.09 3.20
N ALA A 90 5.04 1.00 3.09
CA ALA A 90 5.81 -0.08 3.69
C ALA A 90 5.71 -0.10 5.24
N GLN A 91 5.60 1.07 5.88
CA GLN A 91 5.48 1.18 7.35
C GLN A 91 4.08 0.86 7.88
N ILE A 92 3.04 0.96 7.05
CA ILE A 92 1.65 0.66 7.44
C ILE A 92 1.36 -0.85 7.37
N SER A 93 2.17 -1.58 6.60
CA SER A 93 2.05 -3.03 6.51
C SER A 93 2.63 -3.68 7.76
N ASP A 94 1.85 -4.49 8.42
CA ASP A 94 2.23 -5.21 9.63
C ASP A 94 1.93 -6.71 9.45
N VAL A 95 2.86 -7.52 9.93
CA VAL A 95 2.71 -8.98 9.97
C VAL A 95 2.86 -9.37 11.43
N SER A 96 1.87 -9.95 12.02
CA SER A 96 1.89 -10.35 13.42
C SER A 96 1.51 -11.82 13.59
N ALA A 97 2.32 -12.55 14.36
CA ALA A 97 1.98 -13.89 14.79
C ALA A 97 0.89 -13.82 15.85
N ILE A 98 -0.20 -14.53 15.62
CA ILE A 98 -1.27 -14.66 16.58
C ILE A 98 -0.94 -15.85 17.52
N LYS A 99 -0.39 -15.56 18.68
CA LYS A 99 -0.23 -16.54 19.76
C LYS A 99 -1.43 -16.45 20.70
N ASN A 100 -1.82 -17.57 21.33
CA ASN A 100 -2.97 -17.64 22.25
C ASN A 100 -2.94 -16.62 23.41
N GLU A 101 -1.81 -15.94 23.66
CA GLU A 101 -1.59 -15.03 24.80
C GLU A 101 -1.82 -13.54 24.50
N LEU A 102 -2.03 -13.11 23.24
CA LEU A 102 -2.07 -11.66 22.88
C LEU A 102 -3.47 -11.13 22.57
N LEU A 103 -4.51 -11.69 23.16
CA LEU A 103 -5.89 -11.55 22.72
C LEU A 103 -6.74 -10.55 23.52
N GLU A 104 -6.12 -9.66 24.30
CA GLU A 104 -6.89 -8.75 25.19
C GLU A 104 -7.30 -7.40 24.56
N ASN A 105 -6.87 -7.01 23.36
CA ASN A 105 -7.02 -5.61 22.92
C ASN A 105 -7.74 -5.33 21.60
N ASP A 106 -8.35 -6.28 20.91
CA ASP A 106 -9.16 -5.96 19.72
C ASP A 106 -10.66 -6.23 20.01
N GLU A 107 -11.25 -5.40 20.86
CA GLU A 107 -12.69 -5.15 20.89
C GLU A 107 -13.02 -4.21 19.73
N GLU A 108 -14.02 -4.59 18.92
CA GLU A 108 -14.66 -3.89 17.82
C GLU A 108 -14.16 -4.26 16.42
N ASP A 109 -14.73 -5.33 15.82
CA ASP A 109 -15.44 -5.18 14.56
C ASP A 109 -16.27 -6.40 14.20
N ASP A 110 -17.43 -6.11 13.72
CA ASP A 110 -18.57 -6.80 13.21
C ASP A 110 -18.30 -8.15 12.50
N GLY A 111 -18.88 -9.23 13.02
CA GLY A 111 -19.30 -10.40 12.25
C GLY A 111 -18.30 -11.54 12.04
N ASN A 112 -17.02 -11.40 12.38
CA ASN A 112 -16.08 -12.53 12.33
C ASN A 112 -15.33 -12.63 13.65
N ARG A 113 -15.49 -13.75 14.37
CA ARG A 113 -14.92 -14.01 15.69
C ARG A 113 -13.49 -13.47 15.79
N SER A 114 -13.28 -12.54 16.72
CA SER A 114 -11.96 -12.09 17.12
C SER A 114 -11.04 -13.29 17.29
N ALA A 115 -9.82 -13.18 16.80
CA ALA A 115 -8.79 -14.21 16.96
C ALA A 115 -8.66 -14.68 18.43
N ALA A 116 -9.11 -13.86 19.37
CA ALA A 116 -9.18 -14.09 20.81
C ALA A 116 -9.89 -15.35 21.31
N LYS A 117 -10.70 -15.99 20.50
CA LYS A 117 -11.43 -17.24 20.85
C LYS A 117 -11.10 -18.40 19.91
N LEU A 118 -10.00 -18.30 19.17
CA LEU A 118 -9.58 -19.36 18.27
C LEU A 118 -8.82 -20.44 19.09
N ASP A 119 -9.40 -21.60 19.19
CA ASP A 119 -8.72 -22.80 19.70
C ASP A 119 -7.72 -23.27 18.63
N ILE A 120 -6.47 -22.75 18.71
CA ILE A 120 -5.38 -23.04 17.79
C ILE A 120 -4.72 -24.35 18.27
N PRO A 121 -4.75 -25.43 17.45
CA PRO A 121 -4.13 -26.70 17.82
C PRO A 121 -2.60 -26.57 17.93
N GLU A 122 -1.97 -27.42 18.75
CA GLU A 122 -0.52 -27.53 18.81
C GLU A 122 0.07 -27.88 17.45
N GLY A 123 1.17 -27.20 17.06
CA GLY A 123 1.81 -27.35 15.74
C GLY A 123 1.14 -26.55 14.62
N VAL A 124 0.20 -25.63 14.94
CA VAL A 124 -0.36 -24.65 14.03
C VAL A 124 0.09 -23.26 14.43
N GLU A 125 0.66 -22.53 13.50
CA GLU A 125 0.98 -21.10 13.64
C GLU A 125 0.07 -20.27 12.75
N VAL A 126 -0.44 -19.16 13.28
CA VAL A 126 -1.34 -18.26 12.55
C VAL A 126 -0.71 -16.89 12.45
N PHE A 127 -0.55 -16.38 11.22
CA PHE A 127 -0.06 -15.05 10.93
C PHE A 127 -1.17 -14.19 10.35
N ASP A 128 -1.37 -13.00 10.90
CA ASP A 128 -2.27 -11.98 10.37
C ASP A 128 -1.46 -10.94 9.60
N VAL A 129 -1.73 -10.81 8.31
CA VAL A 129 -1.11 -9.82 7.43
C VAL A 129 -2.07 -8.66 7.30
N LYS A 130 -1.63 -7.48 7.72
CA LYS A 130 -2.40 -6.23 7.68
C LYS A 130 -1.74 -5.23 6.72
N GLY A 131 -2.56 -4.51 5.97
CA GLY A 131 -2.08 -3.50 5.03
C GLY A 131 -1.67 -4.05 3.66
N PRO A 132 -1.21 -3.17 2.75
CA PRO A 132 -0.82 -3.57 1.40
C PRO A 132 0.45 -4.44 1.43
N PHE A 133 0.37 -5.61 0.81
CA PHE A 133 1.47 -6.57 0.78
C PHE A 133 2.38 -6.32 -0.44
N PHE A 134 3.19 -5.26 -0.32
CA PHE A 134 4.16 -4.81 -1.31
C PHE A 134 5.59 -5.02 -0.81
N PHE A 135 6.56 -4.63 -1.61
CA PHE A 135 7.99 -4.77 -1.37
C PHE A 135 8.47 -4.57 0.08
N GLY A 136 7.95 -3.55 0.80
CA GLY A 136 8.37 -3.28 2.19
C GLY A 136 7.81 -4.26 3.23
N ALA A 137 6.59 -4.76 3.04
CA ALA A 137 5.96 -5.74 3.94
C ALA A 137 6.58 -7.13 3.79
N VAL A 138 7.14 -7.40 2.64
CA VAL A 138 7.77 -8.68 2.26
C VAL A 138 9.00 -8.99 3.12
N GLU A 139 9.84 -8.00 3.40
CA GLU A 139 11.04 -8.19 4.24
C GLU A 139 10.64 -8.53 5.68
N GLN A 140 9.70 -7.77 6.26
CA GLN A 140 9.18 -8.04 7.60
C GLN A 140 8.52 -9.42 7.70
N PHE A 141 7.79 -9.82 6.66
CA PHE A 141 7.17 -11.14 6.58
C PHE A 141 8.22 -12.25 6.61
N LYS A 142 9.29 -12.12 5.81
CA LYS A 142 10.37 -13.12 5.77
C LYS A 142 11.02 -13.30 7.13
N ASP A 143 11.38 -12.20 7.79
CA ASP A 143 12.09 -12.25 9.08
C ASP A 143 11.25 -12.95 10.16
N GLN A 144 9.96 -12.62 10.26
CA GLN A 144 9.10 -13.18 11.30
C GLN A 144 8.68 -14.63 11.05
N VAL A 145 8.43 -14.97 9.79
CA VAL A 145 7.85 -16.27 9.46
C VAL A 145 8.92 -17.35 9.29
N LEU A 146 10.12 -16.99 8.83
CA LEU A 146 11.24 -17.95 8.74
C LEU A 146 11.68 -18.44 10.13
N GLU A 147 11.73 -17.55 11.12
CA GLU A 147 12.04 -17.90 12.49
C GLU A 147 11.06 -18.93 13.06
N THR A 148 9.81 -18.86 12.63
CA THR A 148 8.74 -19.77 13.09
C THR A 148 8.84 -21.16 12.49
N LEU A 149 9.34 -21.31 11.27
CA LEU A 149 9.51 -22.61 10.60
C LEU A 149 10.59 -23.50 11.27
N GLU A 150 11.48 -22.92 12.04
CA GLU A 150 12.51 -23.63 12.81
C GLU A 150 11.92 -24.41 14.01
N HIS A 151 10.66 -24.15 14.40
CA HIS A 151 9.99 -24.74 15.54
C HIS A 151 8.93 -25.75 15.05
N ASP A 152 9.22 -27.01 14.92
CA ASP A 152 8.31 -28.18 14.69
C ASP A 152 6.85 -27.86 14.25
N THR A 153 6.68 -26.84 13.42
CA THR A 153 5.41 -26.32 12.94
C THR A 153 4.91 -27.16 11.77
N LYS A 154 3.76 -27.81 11.92
CA LYS A 154 3.16 -28.68 10.88
C LYS A 154 2.27 -27.91 9.90
N VAL A 155 1.61 -26.86 10.38
CA VAL A 155 0.71 -26.06 9.55
C VAL A 155 0.91 -24.57 9.83
N VAL A 156 1.09 -23.79 8.78
CA VAL A 156 1.12 -22.33 8.84
C VAL A 156 -0.15 -21.80 8.19
N ILE A 157 -0.90 -20.98 8.91
CA ILE A 157 -2.09 -20.30 8.40
C ILE A 157 -1.76 -18.82 8.19
N LEU A 158 -1.87 -18.37 6.95
CA LEU A 158 -1.69 -16.97 6.58
C LEU A 158 -3.06 -16.32 6.38
N ARG A 159 -3.41 -15.40 7.26
CA ARG A 159 -4.65 -14.63 7.21
C ARG A 159 -4.42 -13.33 6.47
N MET A 160 -5.12 -13.14 5.34
CA MET A 160 -4.93 -12.00 4.45
C MET A 160 -6.20 -11.13 4.30
N ARG A 161 -7.09 -11.15 5.29
CA ARG A 161 -8.36 -10.41 5.23
C ARG A 161 -8.16 -8.89 5.11
N LEU A 162 -7.12 -8.37 5.74
CA LEU A 162 -6.81 -6.94 5.78
C LEU A 162 -5.74 -6.54 4.75
N VAL A 163 -5.51 -7.36 3.72
CA VAL A 163 -4.61 -7.06 2.60
C VAL A 163 -5.44 -6.49 1.44
N PRO A 164 -5.44 -5.16 1.24
CA PRO A 164 -6.25 -4.52 0.21
C PRO A 164 -5.65 -4.68 -1.19
N ALA A 165 -4.33 -4.87 -1.28
CA ALA A 165 -3.61 -4.99 -2.54
C ALA A 165 -2.37 -5.87 -2.40
N LEU A 166 -2.05 -6.58 -3.47
CA LEU A 166 -0.93 -7.51 -3.59
C LEU A 166 -0.27 -7.29 -4.94
N ASP A 167 1.04 -7.07 -4.97
CA ASP A 167 1.80 -6.90 -6.19
C ASP A 167 2.52 -8.19 -6.63
N ALA A 168 3.22 -8.13 -7.77
CA ALA A 168 4.00 -9.26 -8.27
C ALA A 168 5.12 -9.70 -7.31
N THR A 169 5.71 -8.76 -6.57
CA THR A 169 6.75 -9.04 -5.58
C THR A 169 6.18 -9.82 -4.41
N GLY A 170 5.04 -9.39 -3.88
CA GLY A 170 4.32 -10.10 -2.83
C GLY A 170 3.90 -11.51 -3.24
N LEU A 171 3.44 -11.69 -4.49
CA LEU A 171 3.11 -13.02 -5.02
C LEU A 171 4.32 -13.95 -5.10
N ASN A 172 5.46 -13.44 -5.57
CA ASN A 172 6.69 -14.23 -5.63
C ASN A 172 7.13 -14.68 -4.24
N VAL A 173 7.07 -13.79 -3.25
CA VAL A 173 7.43 -14.13 -1.88
C VAL A 173 6.49 -15.14 -1.26
N LEU A 174 5.19 -15.05 -1.53
CA LEU A 174 4.25 -16.09 -1.10
C LEU A 174 4.53 -17.45 -1.77
N SER A 175 4.97 -17.45 -3.02
CA SER A 175 5.41 -18.65 -3.73
C SER A 175 6.66 -19.25 -3.09
N ASP A 176 7.70 -18.44 -2.87
CA ASP A 176 8.93 -18.85 -2.21
C ASP A 176 8.64 -19.41 -0.81
N PHE A 177 7.77 -18.74 -0.07
CA PHE A 177 7.35 -19.18 1.25
C PHE A 177 6.58 -20.51 1.22
N CYS A 178 5.74 -20.71 0.23
CA CYS A 178 5.06 -22.01 0.02
C CYS A 178 6.06 -23.15 -0.22
N HIS A 179 7.14 -22.89 -0.99
CA HIS A 179 8.24 -23.82 -1.19
C HIS A 179 8.98 -24.13 0.11
N GLN A 180 9.35 -23.11 0.86
CA GLN A 180 10.03 -23.25 2.15
C GLN A 180 9.21 -24.06 3.16
N CYS A 181 7.92 -23.76 3.31
CA CYS A 181 7.02 -24.56 4.15
C CYS A 181 7.07 -26.03 3.74
N ARG A 182 7.06 -26.32 2.46
CA ARG A 182 7.09 -27.70 1.94
C ARG A 182 8.43 -28.40 2.22
N GLU A 183 9.55 -27.68 2.08
CA GLU A 183 10.90 -28.21 2.41
C GLU A 183 11.03 -28.55 3.90
N HIS A 184 10.41 -27.78 4.79
CA HIS A 184 10.38 -28.05 6.23
C HIS A 184 9.28 -29.03 6.65
N GLY A 185 8.55 -29.62 5.69
CA GLY A 185 7.46 -30.56 5.98
C GLY A 185 6.18 -29.92 6.51
N SER A 186 6.08 -28.59 6.45
CA SER A 186 4.93 -27.80 6.86
C SER A 186 3.95 -27.59 5.70
N THR A 187 2.67 -27.41 6.02
CA THR A 187 1.64 -27.09 5.02
C THR A 187 1.18 -25.65 5.19
N LEU A 188 1.29 -24.85 4.11
CA LEU A 188 0.76 -23.51 4.07
C LEU A 188 -0.74 -23.53 3.74
N LEU A 189 -1.54 -22.85 4.57
CA LEU A 189 -2.94 -22.52 4.33
C LEU A 189 -3.09 -21.01 4.24
N VAL A 190 -3.88 -20.52 3.30
CA VAL A 190 -4.16 -19.09 3.13
C VAL A 190 -5.65 -18.86 3.30
N CYS A 191 -6.04 -17.86 4.09
CA CYS A 191 -7.46 -17.56 4.30
C CYS A 191 -7.77 -16.06 4.23
N GLY A 192 -9.04 -15.75 3.89
CA GLY A 192 -9.54 -14.37 3.85
C GLY A 192 -8.97 -13.52 2.72
N VAL A 193 -8.53 -14.10 1.64
CA VAL A 193 -7.93 -13.38 0.51
C VAL A 193 -8.98 -12.55 -0.20
N GLN A 194 -8.86 -11.23 -0.14
CA GLN A 194 -9.77 -10.30 -0.83
C GLN A 194 -9.44 -10.06 -2.31
N PRO A 195 -8.17 -9.93 -2.75
CA PRO A 195 -7.85 -9.88 -4.17
C PRO A 195 -7.71 -11.30 -4.78
N LEU A 196 -8.75 -12.12 -4.63
CA LEU A 196 -8.81 -13.50 -5.17
C LEU A 196 -8.47 -13.56 -6.66
N ASP A 197 -8.84 -12.54 -7.43
CA ASP A 197 -8.61 -12.51 -8.88
C ASP A 197 -7.12 -12.37 -9.21
N VAL A 198 -6.36 -11.64 -8.42
CA VAL A 198 -4.90 -11.50 -8.60
C VAL A 198 -4.19 -12.82 -8.30
N ILE A 199 -4.60 -13.50 -7.23
CA ILE A 199 -4.01 -14.79 -6.83
C ILE A 199 -4.37 -15.91 -7.81
N ARG A 200 -5.62 -15.95 -8.33
CA ARG A 200 -6.07 -16.99 -9.26
C ARG A 200 -5.27 -17.05 -10.56
N HIS A 201 -4.74 -15.93 -11.02
CA HIS A 201 -3.94 -15.84 -12.24
C HIS A 201 -2.43 -16.04 -12.00
N ALA A 202 -2.00 -16.08 -10.73
CA ALA A 202 -0.61 -16.25 -10.37
C ALA A 202 -0.18 -17.74 -10.36
N PRO A 203 1.09 -18.05 -10.69
CA PRO A 203 1.68 -19.38 -10.52
C PRO A 203 1.47 -19.94 -9.12
N PHE A 204 1.58 -19.11 -8.10
CA PHE A 204 1.33 -19.39 -6.69
C PHE A 204 0.02 -20.15 -6.43
N TYR A 205 -1.06 -19.83 -7.16
CA TYR A 205 -2.35 -20.50 -6.99
C TYR A 205 -2.29 -22.00 -7.30
N ARG A 206 -1.46 -22.39 -8.30
CA ARG A 206 -1.26 -23.80 -8.68
C ARG A 206 -0.40 -24.53 -7.66
N GLU A 207 0.59 -23.85 -7.11
CA GLU A 207 1.53 -24.39 -6.12
C GLU A 207 0.85 -24.63 -4.77
N LEU A 208 0.01 -23.67 -4.33
CA LEU A 208 -0.70 -23.75 -3.04
C LEU A 208 -1.77 -24.86 -3.01
N LYS A 209 -2.23 -25.34 -4.16
CA LYS A 209 -3.37 -26.25 -4.34
C LYS A 209 -4.68 -25.62 -3.85
N ARG A 210 -5.74 -25.72 -4.65
CA ARG A 210 -7.02 -25.07 -4.43
C ARG A 210 -7.65 -25.32 -3.04
N TYR A 211 -7.43 -26.48 -2.45
CA TYR A 211 -7.99 -26.85 -1.15
C TYR A 211 -7.25 -26.27 0.07
N ASN A 212 -6.11 -25.61 -0.14
CA ASN A 212 -5.36 -24.89 0.89
C ASN A 212 -5.71 -23.39 0.92
N ILE A 213 -6.59 -22.95 0.04
CA ILE A 213 -7.17 -21.60 0.08
C ILE A 213 -8.52 -21.71 0.77
N CYS A 214 -8.63 -21.14 1.95
CA CYS A 214 -9.81 -21.19 2.79
C CYS A 214 -10.56 -19.84 2.74
N GLU A 215 -11.86 -19.89 2.87
CA GLU A 215 -12.69 -18.68 2.84
C GLU A 215 -12.48 -17.82 4.10
N ASN A 216 -12.37 -18.46 5.25
CA ASN A 216 -12.22 -17.82 6.55
C ASN A 216 -11.28 -18.62 7.46
N ILE A 217 -10.98 -18.05 8.63
CA ILE A 217 -10.07 -18.65 9.61
C ILE A 217 -10.62 -19.96 10.18
N ASP A 218 -11.93 -20.09 10.38
CA ASP A 218 -12.54 -21.30 10.90
C ASP A 218 -12.37 -22.47 9.93
N ALA A 219 -12.56 -22.22 8.64
CA ALA A 219 -12.32 -23.22 7.59
C ALA A 219 -10.84 -23.64 7.53
N ALA A 220 -9.91 -22.68 7.72
CA ALA A 220 -8.48 -22.94 7.75
C ALA A 220 -8.10 -23.79 8.99
N LEU A 221 -8.59 -23.47 10.18
CA LEU A 221 -8.36 -24.24 11.40
C LEU A 221 -8.94 -25.66 11.31
N ASN A 222 -10.15 -25.81 10.78
CA ASN A 222 -10.74 -27.13 10.53
C ASN A 222 -9.90 -27.95 9.55
N ARG A 223 -9.32 -27.30 8.55
CA ARG A 223 -8.40 -27.94 7.62
C ARG A 223 -7.08 -28.32 8.29
N ALA A 224 -6.52 -27.43 9.12
CA ALA A 224 -5.30 -27.68 9.89
C ALA A 224 -5.47 -28.89 10.81
N ARG A 225 -6.58 -28.98 11.54
CA ARG A 225 -6.91 -30.15 12.40
C ARG A 225 -6.94 -31.47 11.59
N LYS A 226 -7.48 -31.44 10.37
CA LYS A 226 -7.47 -32.62 9.50
C LYS A 226 -6.08 -33.01 9.02
N ILE A 227 -5.18 -32.03 8.81
CA ILE A 227 -3.80 -32.29 8.42
C ILE A 227 -3.00 -32.88 9.58
N ILE A 228 -3.16 -32.35 10.78
CA ILE A 228 -2.44 -32.80 11.98
C ILE A 228 -2.91 -34.21 12.42
N ASN A 229 -4.22 -34.46 12.38
CA ASN A 229 -4.82 -35.73 12.80
C ASN A 229 -4.89 -36.78 11.69
N GLY A 230 -4.55 -36.41 10.46
CA GLY A 230 -4.53 -37.33 9.32
C GLY A 230 -3.21 -38.10 9.21
N PRO A 231 -3.17 -39.21 8.45
CA PRO A 231 -1.91 -39.87 8.13
C PRO A 231 -1.00 -38.90 7.36
N ALA A 232 0.29 -38.90 7.74
CA ALA A 232 1.31 -38.03 7.13
C ALA A 232 1.21 -38.02 5.60
N PRO A 233 1.23 -36.86 4.95
CA PRO A 233 1.15 -36.78 3.50
C PRO A 233 2.31 -37.59 2.90
N LYS A 234 2.00 -38.63 2.13
CA LYS A 234 2.99 -39.33 1.30
C LYS A 234 3.51 -38.31 0.30
N HIS A 235 4.76 -37.95 0.45
CA HIS A 235 5.50 -37.17 -0.54
C HIS A 235 5.47 -37.91 -1.89
N LEU A 236 4.78 -37.37 -2.86
CA LEU A 236 4.83 -37.70 -4.28
C LEU A 236 5.36 -36.48 -5.02
#